data_33510bc01f9c82df2afc34df78893d52
#
_entry.id   33510bc01f9c82df2afc34df78893d52
#
_cell.length_a   1.000
_cell.length_b   1.000
_cell.length_c   1.000
_cell.angle_alpha   90.00
_cell.angle_beta   90.00
_cell.angle_gamma   90.00
#
_symmetry.space_group_name_H-M   'P 1'
#
loop_
_entity.id
_entity.type
_entity.pdbx_description
1 polymer ?
#
loop_
_entity_poly.entity_id
_entity_poly.type
_entity_poly.pdbx_seq_one_letter_code
_entity_poly.pdbx_strand_id
1 'polypeptide(L)'
;ELHLKHQPRHIECFDNSNLQGTNAVAACVVFRDGKPSRKEYRHFNIKSVEGIDDFASMREIVHRRYSRLLEEGTPLPDLIIVDGGKGQLSSAYGVLKALGIADRVPIVGLAERLEEVFYPNDPLPYYLSRTGEPLKVICHIRDEAHRFGITFHRQKRSKNFIVSELDSIKGIGEK
;
A
#
# COMPACT_ATOMS: atom_id res chain seq x y z
N GLU A 1 -13.92 -16.74 -6.42
CA GLU A 1 -14.33 -15.57 -7.20
C GLU A 1 -13.15 -14.70 -7.71
N LEU A 2 -12.00 -14.71 -7.04
CA LEU A 2 -10.78 -14.03 -7.51
C LEU A 2 -9.86 -14.93 -8.35
N HIS A 3 -10.34 -16.10 -8.78
CA HIS A 3 -9.57 -17.10 -9.54
C HIS A 3 -8.22 -17.46 -8.88
N LEU A 4 -8.15 -17.40 -7.55
CA LEU A 4 -6.99 -17.81 -6.79
C LEU A 4 -6.93 -19.35 -6.69
N LYS A 5 -5.74 -19.90 -6.74
CA LYS A 5 -5.53 -21.35 -6.59
C LYS A 5 -5.91 -21.86 -5.20
N HIS A 6 -5.75 -21.01 -4.18
CA HIS A 6 -6.02 -21.32 -2.80
C HIS A 6 -6.66 -20.11 -2.11
N GLN A 7 -7.35 -20.36 -0.98
CA GLN A 7 -7.84 -19.28 -0.12
C GLN A 7 -6.64 -18.51 0.46
N PRO A 8 -6.56 -17.19 0.22
CA PRO A 8 -5.44 -16.41 0.74
C PRO A 8 -5.55 -16.23 2.26
N ARG A 9 -4.53 -16.65 2.98
CA ARG A 9 -4.43 -16.49 4.43
C ARG A 9 -3.61 -15.27 4.84
N HIS A 10 -2.61 -14.94 4.04
CA HIS A 10 -1.75 -13.78 4.23
C HIS A 10 -1.97 -12.82 3.06
N ILE A 11 -2.60 -11.67 3.36
CA ILE A 11 -2.91 -10.63 2.37
C ILE A 11 -2.20 -9.35 2.78
N GLU A 12 -1.56 -8.68 1.82
CA GLU A 12 -0.98 -7.36 2.00
C GLU A 12 -1.66 -6.36 1.07
N CYS A 13 -1.96 -5.17 1.59
CA CYS A 13 -2.57 -4.10 0.81
C CYS A 13 -1.72 -2.83 0.90
N PHE A 14 -1.43 -2.26 -0.26
CA PHE A 14 -0.70 -1.00 -0.41
C PHE A 14 -1.64 0.14 -0.73
N ASP A 15 -1.54 1.21 0.04
CA ASP A 15 -2.17 2.49 -0.21
C ASP A 15 -1.08 3.57 -0.36
N ASN A 16 -1.17 4.31 -1.44
CA ASN A 16 -0.29 5.41 -1.75
C ASN A 16 -1.07 6.72 -1.70
N SER A 17 -1.33 7.22 -0.50
CA SER A 17 -2.04 8.46 -0.30
C SER A 17 -1.09 9.66 -0.28
N ASN A 18 -1.18 10.50 -1.30
CA ASN A 18 -0.54 11.81 -1.34
C ASN A 18 -1.45 12.85 -0.69
N LEU A 19 -1.09 13.35 0.47
CA LEU A 19 -1.63 14.61 0.96
C LEU A 19 -0.82 15.77 0.37
N GLN A 20 -1.54 16.70 -0.25
CA GLN A 20 -1.01 17.87 -0.96
C GLN A 20 0.23 18.51 -0.31
N GLY A 21 1.31 18.58 -1.06
CA GLY A 21 2.43 19.49 -0.82
C GLY A 21 3.48 19.07 0.21
N THR A 22 3.41 17.89 0.80
CA THR A 22 4.41 17.36 1.73
C THR A 22 4.84 15.95 1.35
N ASN A 23 6.03 15.54 1.81
CA ASN A 23 6.63 14.24 1.56
C ASN A 23 5.60 13.11 1.43
N ALA A 24 5.54 12.48 0.27
CA ALA A 24 4.65 11.36 0.00
C ALA A 24 4.89 10.22 0.99
N VAL A 25 3.80 9.65 1.47
CA VAL A 25 3.80 8.53 2.40
C VAL A 25 2.91 7.44 1.88
N ALA A 26 3.36 6.21 1.98
CA ALA A 26 2.56 5.06 1.63
C ALA A 26 2.43 4.11 2.83
N ALA A 27 1.36 3.35 2.83
CA ALA A 27 1.05 2.38 3.86
C ALA A 27 0.97 0.98 3.28
N CYS A 28 1.45 0.00 4.05
CA CYS A 28 1.21 -1.41 3.82
C CYS A 28 0.54 -1.99 5.05
N VAL A 29 -0.65 -2.56 4.90
CA VAL A 29 -1.34 -3.30 5.94
C VAL A 29 -1.26 -4.79 5.65
N VAL A 30 -1.31 -5.58 6.73
CA VAL A 30 -1.21 -7.04 6.67
C VAL A 30 -2.41 -7.65 7.36
N PHE A 31 -3.05 -8.59 6.68
CA PHE A 31 -4.13 -9.42 7.21
C PHE A 31 -3.70 -10.87 7.22
N ARG A 32 -3.98 -11.53 8.34
CA ARG A 32 -3.75 -12.97 8.50
C ARG A 32 -5.02 -13.65 8.95
N ASP A 33 -5.43 -14.68 8.20
CA ASP A 33 -6.67 -15.42 8.46
C ASP A 33 -7.91 -14.51 8.60
N GLY A 34 -8.00 -13.49 7.73
CA GLY A 34 -9.09 -12.53 7.68
C GLY A 34 -9.07 -11.42 8.75
N LYS A 35 -8.01 -11.35 9.57
CA LYS A 35 -7.87 -10.38 10.66
C LYS A 35 -6.66 -9.47 10.48
N PRO A 36 -6.76 -8.19 10.91
CA PRO A 36 -5.62 -7.28 10.90
C PRO A 36 -4.44 -7.80 11.75
N SER A 37 -3.26 -7.85 11.16
CA SER A 37 -1.99 -8.14 11.87
C SER A 37 -1.21 -6.84 12.02
N ARG A 38 -1.61 -6.00 12.96
CA ARG A 38 -1.10 -4.61 13.11
C ARG A 38 0.40 -4.52 13.36
N LYS A 39 0.99 -5.51 14.02
CA LYS A 39 2.44 -5.58 14.24
C LYS A 39 3.26 -5.67 12.96
N GLU A 40 2.64 -6.13 11.87
CA GLU A 40 3.26 -6.28 10.56
C GLU A 40 3.00 -5.10 9.63
N TYR A 41 2.18 -4.12 10.04
CA TYR A 41 1.94 -2.90 9.28
C TYR A 41 3.21 -2.09 9.10
N ARG A 42 3.37 -1.44 7.95
CA ARG A 42 4.53 -0.59 7.64
C ARG A 42 4.09 0.71 7.00
N HIS A 43 4.73 1.80 7.44
CA HIS A 43 4.71 3.07 6.74
C HIS A 43 5.99 3.24 5.91
N PHE A 44 5.85 3.83 4.73
CA PHE A 44 6.98 4.13 3.88
C PHE A 44 7.04 5.64 3.63
N ASN A 45 8.18 6.25 3.95
CA ASN A 45 8.51 7.56 3.42
C ASN A 45 9.07 7.37 2.01
N ILE A 46 8.46 8.03 1.03
CA ILE A 46 8.94 7.99 -0.34
C ILE A 46 10.23 8.83 -0.43
N LYS A 47 11.28 8.24 -0.97
CA LYS A 47 12.64 8.83 -0.97
C LYS A 47 13.14 9.19 -2.35
N SER A 48 12.77 8.43 -3.36
CA SER A 48 13.33 8.52 -4.72
C SER A 48 12.48 9.35 -5.67
N VAL A 49 11.35 9.88 -5.23
CA VAL A 49 10.40 10.58 -6.08
C VAL A 49 10.36 12.05 -5.70
N GLU A 50 10.68 12.93 -6.64
CA GLU A 50 10.49 14.36 -6.52
C GLU A 50 9.10 14.74 -7.03
N GLY A 51 8.33 15.47 -6.21
CA GLY A 51 6.97 15.88 -6.52
C GLY A 51 5.92 14.78 -6.35
N ILE A 52 4.82 14.88 -7.08
CA ILE A 52 3.69 13.95 -7.02
C ILE A 52 3.78 13.00 -8.21
N ASP A 53 4.23 11.78 -7.95
CA ASP A 53 4.21 10.67 -8.92
C ASP A 53 3.79 9.39 -8.19
N ASP A 54 2.50 9.11 -8.27
CA ASP A 54 1.89 7.96 -7.59
C ASP A 54 2.40 6.62 -8.13
N PHE A 55 2.72 6.55 -9.42
CA PHE A 55 3.23 5.33 -10.03
C PHE A 55 4.66 5.04 -9.60
N ALA A 56 5.52 6.05 -9.59
CA ALA A 56 6.89 5.92 -9.11
C ALA A 56 6.93 5.61 -7.61
N SER A 57 6.06 6.23 -6.83
CA SER A 57 5.91 5.96 -5.40
C SER A 57 5.48 4.51 -5.15
N MET A 58 4.52 4.00 -5.90
CA MET A 58 4.08 2.60 -5.80
C MET A 58 5.23 1.64 -6.15
N ARG A 59 5.99 1.92 -7.20
CA ARG A 59 7.18 1.12 -7.54
C ARG A 59 8.19 1.08 -6.41
N GLU A 60 8.48 2.22 -5.79
CA GLU A 60 9.45 2.30 -4.69
C GLU A 60 9.03 1.44 -3.51
N ILE A 61 7.80 1.56 -3.04
CA ILE A 61 7.34 0.85 -1.83
C ILE A 61 7.23 -0.66 -2.04
N VAL A 62 6.72 -1.08 -3.19
CA VAL A 62 6.63 -2.52 -3.52
C VAL A 62 8.02 -3.12 -3.65
N HIS A 63 8.95 -2.42 -4.30
CA HIS A 63 10.33 -2.86 -4.39
C HIS A 63 10.99 -2.98 -3.01
N ARG A 64 10.89 -1.96 -2.18
CA ARG A 64 11.48 -1.95 -0.83
C ARG A 64 10.91 -3.06 0.04
N ARG A 65 9.61 -3.28 -0.01
CA ARG A 65 8.95 -4.33 0.76
C ARG A 65 9.43 -5.71 0.37
N TYR A 66 9.32 -6.06 -0.91
CA TYR A 66 9.55 -7.44 -1.33
C TYR A 66 11.03 -7.78 -1.57
N SER A 67 11.89 -6.83 -1.94
CA SER A 67 13.33 -7.09 -1.92
C SER A 67 13.82 -7.41 -0.51
N ARG A 68 13.32 -6.72 0.50
CA ARG A 68 13.64 -7.01 1.89
C ARG A 68 13.18 -8.41 2.32
N LEU A 69 11.93 -8.78 2.01
CA LEU A 69 11.42 -10.11 2.35
C LEU A 69 12.22 -11.22 1.68
N LEU A 70 12.64 -11.01 0.43
CA LEU A 70 13.49 -11.96 -0.29
C LEU A 70 14.89 -12.08 0.34
N GLU A 71 15.51 -10.98 0.71
CA GLU A 71 16.81 -10.96 1.39
C GLU A 71 16.76 -11.66 2.76
N GLU A 72 15.69 -11.45 3.51
CA GLU A 72 15.47 -12.05 4.83
C GLU A 72 15.00 -13.52 4.76
N GLY A 73 14.66 -14.02 3.57
CA GLY A 73 14.06 -15.36 3.42
C GLY A 73 12.68 -15.50 4.05
N THR A 74 11.98 -14.38 4.28
CA THR A 74 10.64 -14.34 4.85
C THR A 74 9.59 -14.75 3.80
N PRO A 75 8.57 -15.55 4.17
CA PRO A 75 7.52 -15.94 3.25
C PRO A 75 6.80 -14.74 2.61
N LEU A 76 6.51 -14.86 1.32
CA LEU A 76 5.72 -13.88 0.57
C LEU A 76 4.23 -14.02 0.92
N PRO A 77 3.41 -12.96 0.73
CA PRO A 77 1.97 -13.06 0.92
C PRO A 77 1.31 -13.98 -0.11
N ASP A 78 0.08 -14.42 0.19
CA ASP A 78 -0.75 -15.21 -0.71
C ASP A 78 -1.48 -14.33 -1.74
N LEU A 79 -1.69 -13.06 -1.42
CA LEU A 79 -2.32 -12.08 -2.28
C LEU A 79 -1.81 -10.68 -1.94
N ILE A 80 -1.53 -9.90 -2.99
CA ILE A 80 -1.23 -8.47 -2.89
C ILE A 80 -2.41 -7.69 -3.46
N ILE A 81 -2.89 -6.70 -2.73
CA ILE A 81 -3.89 -5.74 -3.17
C ILE A 81 -3.23 -4.36 -3.28
N VAL A 82 -3.46 -3.71 -4.40
CA VAL A 82 -3.05 -2.33 -4.62
C VAL A 82 -4.30 -1.46 -4.61
N ASP A 83 -4.38 -0.51 -3.68
CA ASP A 83 -5.43 0.50 -3.67
C ASP A 83 -5.15 1.50 -4.79
N GLY A 84 -5.82 1.30 -5.90
CA GLY A 84 -5.63 2.07 -7.11
C GLY A 84 -6.09 1.32 -8.36
N GLY A 85 -6.19 2.06 -9.44
CA GLY A 85 -6.59 1.53 -10.74
C GLY A 85 -5.45 0.84 -11.50
N LYS A 86 -5.66 0.66 -12.79
CA LYS A 86 -4.75 -0.07 -13.70
C LYS A 86 -3.31 0.43 -13.68
N GLY A 87 -3.09 1.75 -13.60
CA GLY A 87 -1.74 2.34 -13.61
C GLY A 87 -0.94 1.99 -12.36
N GLN A 88 -1.56 2.05 -11.18
CA GLN A 88 -0.96 1.63 -9.92
C GLN A 88 -0.65 0.14 -9.92
N LEU A 89 -1.60 -0.67 -10.37
CA LEU A 89 -1.41 -2.13 -10.50
C LEU A 89 -0.28 -2.47 -11.47
N SER A 90 -0.25 -1.85 -12.64
CA SER A 90 0.81 -2.08 -13.64
C SER A 90 2.19 -1.73 -13.09
N SER A 91 2.30 -0.63 -12.35
CA SER A 91 3.54 -0.21 -11.70
C SER A 91 4.03 -1.23 -10.67
N ALA A 92 3.14 -1.69 -9.80
CA ALA A 92 3.46 -2.72 -8.80
C ALA A 92 3.82 -4.06 -9.46
N TYR A 93 3.04 -4.50 -10.43
CA TYR A 93 3.30 -5.75 -11.16
C TYR A 93 4.65 -5.74 -11.88
N GLY A 94 5.03 -4.61 -12.48
CA GLY A 94 6.36 -4.46 -13.10
C GLY A 94 7.50 -4.71 -12.12
N VAL A 95 7.36 -4.28 -10.88
CA VAL A 95 8.34 -4.56 -9.82
C VAL A 95 8.37 -6.04 -9.46
N LEU A 96 7.21 -6.70 -9.32
CA LEU A 96 7.17 -8.13 -9.04
C LEU A 96 7.84 -8.96 -10.14
N LYS A 97 7.66 -8.56 -11.41
CA LYS A 97 8.37 -9.17 -12.54
C LYS A 97 9.88 -8.98 -12.44
N ALA A 98 10.34 -7.76 -12.16
CA ALA A 98 11.75 -7.46 -12.00
C ALA A 98 12.41 -8.23 -10.85
N LEU A 99 11.68 -8.47 -9.77
CA LEU A 99 12.13 -9.28 -8.64
C LEU A 99 12.01 -10.80 -8.87
N GLY A 100 11.41 -11.22 -9.98
CA GLY A 100 11.24 -12.64 -10.31
C GLY A 100 10.15 -13.36 -9.50
N ILE A 101 9.21 -12.63 -8.91
CA ILE A 101 8.16 -13.21 -8.04
C ILE A 101 6.74 -13.05 -8.58
N ALA A 102 6.57 -12.49 -9.77
CA ALA A 102 5.24 -12.27 -10.37
C ALA A 102 4.42 -13.55 -10.53
N ASP A 103 5.07 -14.69 -10.77
CA ASP A 103 4.41 -16.00 -10.89
C ASP A 103 4.14 -16.67 -9.53
N ARG A 104 4.71 -16.13 -8.45
CA ARG A 104 4.59 -16.70 -7.10
C ARG A 104 3.51 -16.05 -6.27
N VAL A 105 3.18 -14.79 -6.54
CA VAL A 105 2.24 -14.01 -5.74
C VAL A 105 1.20 -13.36 -6.64
N PRO A 106 -0.09 -13.71 -6.50
CA PRO A 106 -1.18 -13.00 -7.17
C PRO A 106 -1.23 -11.54 -6.71
N ILE A 107 -1.52 -10.64 -7.63
CA ILE A 107 -1.72 -9.22 -7.35
C ILE A 107 -2.97 -8.72 -8.07
N VAL A 108 -3.75 -7.90 -7.39
CA VAL A 108 -4.94 -7.25 -7.93
C VAL A 108 -4.93 -5.77 -7.58
N GLY A 109 -5.49 -4.94 -8.46
CA GLY A 109 -5.79 -3.55 -8.18
C GLY A 109 -7.26 -3.39 -7.81
N LEU A 110 -7.57 -2.48 -6.91
CA LEU A 110 -8.92 -2.14 -6.50
C LEU A 110 -9.14 -0.64 -6.69
N ALA A 111 -9.99 -0.27 -7.65
CA ALA A 111 -10.35 1.12 -7.85
C ALA A 111 -11.40 1.54 -6.81
N GLU A 112 -11.22 2.72 -6.23
CA GLU A 112 -12.08 3.25 -5.17
C GLU A 112 -13.53 3.45 -5.66
N ARG A 113 -13.69 3.96 -6.88
CA ARG A 113 -15.00 4.10 -7.50
C ARG A 113 -15.46 2.77 -8.10
N LEU A 114 -16.67 2.35 -7.83
CA LEU A 114 -17.33 1.18 -8.39
C LEU A 114 -16.77 -0.16 -7.91
N GLU A 115 -15.81 -0.20 -6.99
CA GLU A 115 -15.24 -1.43 -6.46
C GLU A 115 -14.75 -2.39 -7.56
N GLU A 116 -14.15 -1.82 -8.58
CA GLU A 116 -13.58 -2.53 -9.71
C GLU A 116 -12.29 -3.23 -9.31
N VAL A 117 -12.21 -4.52 -9.59
CA VAL A 117 -11.01 -5.33 -9.39
C VAL A 117 -10.30 -5.51 -10.73
N PHE A 118 -9.02 -5.16 -10.78
CA PHE A 118 -8.19 -5.32 -11.97
C PHE A 118 -7.14 -6.41 -11.77
N TYR A 119 -6.92 -7.20 -12.81
CA TYR A 119 -5.81 -8.14 -12.90
C TYR A 119 -4.70 -7.59 -13.78
N PRO A 120 -3.43 -7.99 -13.55
CA PRO A 120 -2.32 -7.56 -14.40
C PRO A 120 -2.56 -7.95 -15.86
N ASN A 121 -2.22 -7.03 -16.77
CA ASN A 121 -2.35 -7.21 -18.22
C ASN A 121 -3.79 -7.46 -18.74
N ASP A 122 -4.80 -7.27 -17.91
CA ASP A 122 -6.19 -7.36 -18.31
C ASP A 122 -6.80 -5.95 -18.36
N PRO A 123 -7.28 -5.49 -19.52
CA PRO A 123 -7.86 -4.16 -19.66
C PRO A 123 -9.26 -4.05 -19.04
N LEU A 124 -9.91 -5.17 -18.77
CA LEU A 124 -11.30 -5.19 -18.29
C LEU A 124 -11.34 -5.31 -16.76
N PRO A 125 -12.20 -4.51 -16.11
CA PRO A 125 -12.46 -4.68 -14.68
C PRO A 125 -13.32 -5.90 -14.42
N TYR A 126 -13.13 -6.50 -13.26
CA TYR A 126 -13.99 -7.54 -12.70
C TYR A 126 -14.79 -6.97 -11.55
N TYR A 127 -16.05 -7.35 -11.47
CA TYR A 127 -16.95 -6.97 -10.39
C TYR A 127 -17.24 -8.18 -9.52
N LEU A 128 -16.89 -8.08 -8.24
CA LEU A 128 -17.29 -9.08 -7.26
C LEU A 128 -18.74 -8.87 -6.85
N SER A 129 -19.40 -9.94 -6.40
CA SER A 129 -20.76 -9.83 -5.85
C SER A 129 -20.78 -8.83 -4.70
N ARG A 130 -21.63 -7.81 -4.79
CA ARG A 130 -21.79 -6.77 -3.76
C ARG A 130 -22.23 -7.30 -2.41
N THR A 131 -22.89 -8.45 -2.38
CA THR A 131 -23.34 -9.14 -1.18
C THR A 131 -22.40 -10.26 -0.74
N GLY A 132 -21.34 -10.52 -1.54
CA GLY A 132 -20.40 -11.61 -1.30
C GLY A 132 -19.37 -11.28 -0.22
N GLU A 133 -18.98 -12.29 0.54
CA GLU A 133 -17.92 -12.16 1.55
C GLU A 133 -16.57 -11.71 0.98
N PRO A 134 -16.11 -12.15 -0.23
CA PRO A 134 -14.85 -11.69 -0.78
C PRO A 134 -14.75 -10.18 -0.94
N LEU A 135 -15.79 -9.52 -1.43
CA LEU A 135 -15.80 -8.07 -1.58
C LEU A 135 -15.75 -7.36 -0.23
N LYS A 136 -16.50 -7.84 0.75
CA LYS A 136 -16.49 -7.28 2.11
C LYS A 136 -15.10 -7.32 2.73
N VAL A 137 -14.40 -8.45 2.59
CA VAL A 137 -13.04 -8.61 3.10
C VAL A 137 -12.08 -7.66 2.40
N ILE A 138 -12.12 -7.57 1.08
CA ILE A 138 -11.26 -6.69 0.29
C ILE A 138 -11.50 -5.22 0.65
N CYS A 139 -12.75 -4.80 0.75
CA CYS A 139 -13.10 -3.44 1.16
C CYS A 139 -12.61 -3.13 2.58
N HIS A 140 -12.75 -4.07 3.52
CA HIS A 140 -12.22 -3.92 4.87
C HIS A 140 -10.69 -3.73 4.87
N ILE A 141 -9.97 -4.52 4.08
CA ILE A 141 -8.52 -4.41 3.96
C ILE A 141 -8.13 -3.05 3.36
N ARG A 142 -8.80 -2.61 2.30
CA ARG A 142 -8.58 -1.30 1.69
C ARG A 142 -8.83 -0.16 2.66
N ASP A 143 -9.97 -0.17 3.35
CA ASP A 143 -10.35 0.85 4.31
C ASP A 143 -9.32 0.94 5.46
N GLU A 144 -8.81 -0.19 5.89
CA GLU A 144 -7.76 -0.27 6.91
C GLU A 144 -6.42 0.28 6.41
N ALA A 145 -6.03 0.02 5.16
CA ALA A 145 -4.84 0.61 4.55
C ALA A 145 -4.95 2.14 4.48
N HIS A 146 -6.10 2.63 4.07
CA HIS A 146 -6.41 4.05 4.00
C HIS A 146 -6.37 4.72 5.37
N ARG A 147 -7.04 4.12 6.38
CA ARG A 147 -7.02 4.60 7.76
C ARG A 147 -5.60 4.68 8.31
N PHE A 148 -4.79 3.65 8.10
CA PHE A 148 -3.42 3.59 8.57
C PHE A 148 -2.53 4.65 7.89
N GLY A 149 -2.70 4.87 6.60
CA GLY A 149 -2.02 5.92 5.86
C GLY A 149 -2.32 7.32 6.40
N ILE A 150 -3.60 7.64 6.64
CA ILE A 150 -4.04 8.92 7.21
C ILE A 150 -3.44 9.15 8.61
N THR A 151 -3.38 8.13 9.45
CA THR A 151 -2.81 8.21 10.79
C THR A 151 -1.37 8.70 10.77
N PHE A 152 -0.57 8.21 9.83
CA PHE A 152 0.82 8.64 9.68
C PHE A 152 0.95 10.11 9.23
N HIS A 153 0.11 10.56 8.33
CA HIS A 153 0.07 11.97 7.93
C HIS A 153 -0.23 12.90 9.09
N ARG A 154 -1.17 12.53 9.95
CA ARG A 154 -1.49 13.29 11.17
C ARG A 154 -0.31 13.37 12.12
N GLN A 155 0.40 12.28 12.34
CA GLN A 155 1.60 12.25 13.18
C GLN A 155 2.73 13.13 12.63
N LYS A 156 2.95 13.11 11.31
CA LYS A 156 3.93 13.98 10.66
C LYS A 156 3.59 15.46 10.82
N ARG A 157 2.34 15.84 10.61
CA ARG A 157 1.88 17.22 10.80
C ARG A 157 2.11 17.69 12.22
N SER A 158 1.75 16.92 13.22
CA SER A 158 1.95 17.26 14.62
C SER A 158 3.42 17.44 14.95
N LYS A 159 4.31 16.58 14.45
CA LYS A 159 5.76 16.72 14.66
C LYS A 159 6.30 17.99 13.99
N ASN A 160 5.94 18.26 12.76
CA ASN A 160 6.38 19.44 12.03
C ASN A 160 5.84 20.73 12.68
N PHE A 161 4.63 20.73 13.19
CA PHE A 161 4.04 21.86 13.91
C PHE A 161 4.81 22.14 15.20
N ILE A 162 5.11 21.13 16.00
CA ILE A 162 5.89 21.26 17.25
C ILE A 162 7.30 21.79 16.97
N VAL A 163 7.98 21.27 15.95
CA VAL A 163 9.32 21.76 15.54
C VAL A 163 9.25 23.21 15.11
N SER A 164 8.26 23.59 14.29
CA SER A 164 8.08 24.96 13.82
C SER A 164 7.75 25.94 14.96
N GLU A 165 6.95 25.53 15.95
CA GLU A 165 6.69 26.36 17.13
C GLU A 165 7.93 26.51 18.02
N LEU A 166 8.69 25.43 18.23
CA LEU A 166 9.94 25.47 18.98
C LEU A 166 10.99 26.33 18.31
N ASP A 167 11.12 26.28 16.99
CA ASP A 167 12.04 27.14 16.22
C ASP A 167 11.64 28.62 16.25
N SER A 168 10.35 28.92 16.48
CA SER A 168 9.87 30.31 16.61
C SER A 168 10.12 30.93 17.97
N ILE A 169 10.46 30.15 18.98
CA ILE A 169 10.81 30.64 20.33
C ILE A 169 12.28 31.03 20.37
N LYS A 170 12.56 32.32 20.34
CA LYS A 170 13.92 32.83 20.49
C LYS A 170 14.55 32.34 21.80
N GLY A 171 15.62 31.58 21.71
CA GLY A 171 16.42 31.13 22.85
C GLY A 171 16.47 29.62 23.09
N ILE A 172 15.79 28.79 22.29
CA ILE A 172 15.92 27.35 22.34
C ILE A 172 16.53 26.88 21.00
N GLY A 173 17.84 26.84 20.90
CA GLY A 173 18.49 26.33 19.68
C GLY A 173 19.94 26.72 19.46
N GLU A 174 20.55 27.47 20.39
CA GLU A 174 22.01 27.74 20.32
C GLU A 174 22.72 27.09 21.52
N LYS A 175 23.25 25.92 21.28
CA LYS A 175 24.45 25.39 21.94
C LYS A 175 25.23 24.56 20.95
#